data_cf09020475b06aeabeea60862d29bc83
#
_entry.id   cf09020475b06aeabeea60862d29bc83
#
_cell.length_a   1.000
_cell.length_b   1.000
_cell.length_c   1.000
_cell.angle_alpha   90.00
_cell.angle_beta   90.00
_cell.angle_gamma   90.00
#
_symmetry.space_group_name_H-M   'P 1'
#
loop_
_entity.id
_entity.type
_entity.pdbx_description
1 polymer ?
#
loop_
_entity_poly.entity_id
_entity_poly.type
_entity_poly.pdbx_seq_one_letter_code
_entity_poly.pdbx_strand_id
1 'polypeptide(L)'
;MKNFQKAVNAFSLEKNEEAWVYLTKSIEKSNDNYYQPLIYAGDRSTKEGNFTQALSYYDASLLKQVISSTYLKKSRVEKYLYRWDDAITDLHRYLEIARLTNDRRKLTEQELRNLQFGKESYLSYLDNGGTLEVKKLPFSDHKMEYFPCITGDGKTLYFTARDLESKKTDENLFNGFVTGPDWSSRSAPLIGALNSPGNEGAATISADGNTMVFTACDRPDGKGSCDLYSSTYQGSSGWGRPMLLKGKVNTPAWESQPSLGPDGTSLYFVRGSSSQSQNHDIFVAHLDDNGAWNNVQRLPRQINTGSREGSPFIHFDGETLYFSSERSPSLGGSDFFKSTKINDTAWTTPVNLGFPVNGFSDEFSLVIDHTGTTGYFASNREGLDSDFTALSLDLDLYEFSVPLKIRPSMTSYVNATVIDEETNMPIGSAKVSVTSLTARSSVFNGFSSLFTGEIRPMLQPGNTYSFTASKDGYLPYSNQFVIDEYADERLELRMRSITKGASFILQNIFFSLDNSELRDNSLSELNALFTLLDQQVELSAIIIGHTDNQGSVIYNQELSEDRAEAVKNWLVEKGIDPNRLRSAGQGLSEPVATNDTDKGRAQNRRTEVVLN
;
A
#
# COMPACT_ATOMS: atom_id res chain seq x y z
N MET A 1 2.91 -14.49 55.03
CA MET A 1 3.14 -15.57 54.04
C MET A 1 1.94 -16.43 53.74
N LYS A 2 1.23 -17.04 54.74
CA LYS A 2 0.08 -17.97 54.49
C LYS A 2 -1.05 -17.34 53.67
N ASN A 3 -1.46 -16.09 53.95
CA ASN A 3 -2.51 -15.40 53.17
C ASN A 3 -2.03 -15.03 51.76
N PHE A 4 -0.77 -14.65 51.60
CA PHE A 4 -0.20 -14.34 50.28
C PHE A 4 -0.22 -15.58 49.37
N GLN A 5 0.22 -16.74 49.89
CA GLN A 5 0.15 -18.00 49.12
C GLN A 5 -1.29 -18.40 48.77
N LYS A 6 -2.26 -18.16 49.68
CA LYS A 6 -3.69 -18.37 49.38
C LYS A 6 -4.19 -17.43 48.27
N ALA A 7 -3.78 -16.15 48.28
CA ALA A 7 -4.12 -15.18 47.23
C ALA A 7 -3.56 -15.65 45.89
N VAL A 8 -2.29 -16.00 45.81
CA VAL A 8 -1.64 -16.49 44.56
C VAL A 8 -2.39 -17.72 44.03
N ASN A 9 -2.69 -18.71 44.89
CA ASN A 9 -3.42 -19.89 44.46
C ASN A 9 -4.87 -19.59 44.02
N ALA A 10 -5.55 -18.66 44.68
CA ALA A 10 -6.91 -18.28 44.30
C ALA A 10 -6.93 -17.55 42.93
N PHE A 11 -5.98 -16.65 42.67
CA PHE A 11 -5.82 -16.02 41.36
C PHE A 11 -5.50 -17.03 40.24
N SER A 12 -4.68 -18.03 40.52
CA SER A 12 -4.41 -19.10 39.54
C SER A 12 -5.63 -19.99 39.23
N LEU A 13 -6.66 -19.97 40.07
CA LEU A 13 -7.93 -20.65 39.89
C LEU A 13 -9.07 -19.72 39.45
N GLU A 14 -8.73 -18.50 39.01
CA GLU A 14 -9.66 -17.45 38.57
C GLU A 14 -10.71 -17.02 39.62
N LYS A 15 -10.46 -17.30 40.90
CA LYS A 15 -11.28 -16.88 42.03
C LYS A 15 -10.90 -15.48 42.49
N ASN A 16 -11.09 -14.48 41.62
CA ASN A 16 -10.53 -13.13 41.79
C ASN A 16 -11.01 -12.42 43.08
N GLU A 17 -12.29 -12.48 43.42
CA GLU A 17 -12.82 -11.86 44.64
C GLU A 17 -12.19 -12.45 45.92
N GLU A 18 -12.17 -13.81 46.03
CA GLU A 18 -11.55 -14.49 47.15
C GLU A 18 -10.05 -14.22 47.23
N ALA A 19 -9.37 -14.15 46.07
CA ALA A 19 -7.95 -13.83 45.96
C ALA A 19 -7.63 -12.44 46.51
N TRP A 20 -8.41 -11.42 46.13
CA TRP A 20 -8.24 -10.06 46.64
C TRP A 20 -8.44 -9.96 48.14
N VAL A 21 -9.43 -10.69 48.74
CA VAL A 21 -9.60 -10.75 50.20
C VAL A 21 -8.37 -11.30 50.92
N TYR A 22 -7.75 -12.35 50.38
CA TYR A 22 -6.49 -12.87 50.96
C TYR A 22 -5.31 -11.93 50.73
N LEU A 23 -5.24 -11.29 49.58
CA LEU A 23 -4.17 -10.37 49.25
C LEU A 23 -4.20 -9.11 50.14
N THR A 24 -5.38 -8.51 50.36
CA THR A 24 -5.57 -7.37 51.26
C THR A 24 -5.12 -7.70 52.67
N LYS A 25 -5.53 -8.86 53.22
CA LYS A 25 -5.06 -9.33 54.54
C LYS A 25 -3.57 -9.56 54.61
N SER A 26 -2.90 -9.75 53.47
CA SER A 26 -1.45 -9.89 53.38
C SER A 26 -0.76 -8.55 53.27
N ILE A 27 -1.36 -7.58 52.56
CA ILE A 27 -0.86 -6.21 52.43
C ILE A 27 -0.87 -5.51 53.78
N GLU A 28 -1.92 -5.64 54.60
CA GLU A 28 -2.01 -5.09 55.97
C GLU A 28 -0.83 -5.49 56.87
N LYS A 29 -0.20 -6.63 56.55
CA LYS A 29 0.96 -7.18 57.28
C LYS A 29 2.31 -6.85 56.59
N SER A 30 2.31 -6.05 55.54
CA SER A 30 3.52 -5.70 54.82
C SER A 30 4.42 -4.79 55.65
N ASN A 31 5.74 -5.09 55.62
CA ASN A 31 6.80 -4.31 56.26
C ASN A 31 8.08 -4.37 55.43
N ASP A 32 9.17 -3.83 55.89
CA ASP A 32 10.43 -3.72 55.16
C ASP A 32 10.98 -5.08 54.70
N ASN A 33 10.68 -6.15 55.44
CA ASN A 33 11.07 -7.53 55.12
C ASN A 33 9.96 -8.33 54.41
N TYR A 34 8.74 -7.77 54.24
CA TYR A 34 7.59 -8.44 53.67
C TYR A 34 6.78 -7.48 52.83
N TYR A 35 7.31 -7.06 51.69
CA TYR A 35 6.75 -6.11 50.74
C TYR A 35 6.19 -6.79 49.48
N GLN A 36 6.48 -8.07 49.24
CA GLN A 36 6.08 -8.80 48.04
C GLN A 36 4.56 -8.77 47.77
N PRO A 37 3.65 -8.81 48.76
CA PRO A 37 2.21 -8.67 48.52
C PRO A 37 1.83 -7.35 47.84
N LEU A 38 2.56 -6.25 48.13
CA LEU A 38 2.33 -4.95 47.49
C LEU A 38 2.74 -5.00 46.01
N ILE A 39 3.92 -5.55 45.68
CA ILE A 39 4.36 -5.71 44.29
C ILE A 39 3.35 -6.57 43.52
N TYR A 40 2.92 -7.69 44.12
CA TYR A 40 1.97 -8.61 43.48
C TYR A 40 0.60 -7.95 43.28
N ALA A 41 0.14 -7.11 44.23
CA ALA A 41 -1.10 -6.34 44.07
C ALA A 41 -0.97 -5.32 42.94
N GLY A 42 0.17 -4.66 42.80
CA GLY A 42 0.48 -3.80 41.66
C GLY A 42 0.43 -4.55 40.34
N ASP A 43 1.05 -5.74 40.26
CA ASP A 43 1.02 -6.59 39.07
C ASP A 43 -0.41 -7.02 38.69
N ARG A 44 -1.23 -7.38 39.72
CA ARG A 44 -2.64 -7.74 39.49
C ARG A 44 -3.48 -6.56 39.05
N SER A 45 -3.34 -5.40 39.70
CA SER A 45 -4.03 -4.19 39.30
C SER A 45 -3.66 -3.74 37.89
N THR A 46 -2.38 -3.92 37.49
CA THR A 46 -1.93 -3.67 36.12
C THR A 46 -2.66 -4.59 35.14
N LYS A 47 -2.76 -5.89 35.46
CA LYS A 47 -3.50 -6.86 34.63
C LYS A 47 -4.99 -6.56 34.49
N GLU A 48 -5.58 -5.96 35.49
CA GLU A 48 -6.99 -5.56 35.55
C GLU A 48 -7.24 -4.16 34.99
N GLY A 49 -6.23 -3.50 34.34
CA GLY A 49 -6.34 -2.14 33.81
C GLY A 49 -6.39 -1.03 34.88
N ASN A 50 -6.28 -1.38 36.16
CA ASN A 50 -6.36 -0.44 37.28
C ASN A 50 -5.03 0.26 37.54
N PHE A 51 -4.54 1.03 36.55
CA PHE A 51 -3.17 1.63 36.53
C PHE A 51 -2.89 2.54 37.73
N THR A 52 -3.84 3.41 38.08
CA THR A 52 -3.69 4.31 39.23
C THR A 52 -3.51 3.52 40.53
N GLN A 53 -4.26 2.44 40.69
CA GLN A 53 -4.15 1.54 41.83
C GLN A 53 -2.83 0.78 41.82
N ALA A 54 -2.39 0.33 40.65
CA ALA A 54 -1.12 -0.36 40.48
C ALA A 54 0.07 0.53 40.94
N LEU A 55 0.09 1.80 40.51
CA LEU A 55 1.10 2.77 40.97
C LEU A 55 1.11 2.95 42.48
N SER A 56 -0.09 3.08 43.09
CA SER A 56 -0.23 3.19 44.54
C SER A 56 0.43 2.01 45.28
N TYR A 57 0.25 0.79 44.78
CA TYR A 57 0.87 -0.40 45.37
C TYR A 57 2.38 -0.46 45.14
N TYR A 58 2.86 -0.09 43.95
CA TYR A 58 4.31 -0.03 43.68
C TYR A 58 4.99 1.03 44.55
N ASP A 59 4.40 2.23 44.69
CA ASP A 59 4.93 3.29 45.56
C ASP A 59 4.98 2.82 47.03
N ALA A 60 3.89 2.20 47.50
CA ALA A 60 3.87 1.64 48.85
C ALA A 60 4.95 0.57 49.07
N SER A 61 5.25 -0.24 48.04
CA SER A 61 6.32 -1.26 48.13
C SER A 61 7.71 -0.62 48.19
N LEU A 62 7.94 0.44 47.41
CA LEU A 62 9.23 1.17 47.37
C LEU A 62 9.52 1.92 48.67
N LEU A 63 8.47 2.40 49.39
CA LEU A 63 8.58 2.93 50.72
C LEU A 63 9.04 1.88 51.75
N LYS A 64 8.77 0.59 51.51
CA LYS A 64 9.25 -0.51 52.37
C LYS A 64 10.65 -0.93 52.00
N GLN A 65 10.90 -1.17 50.72
CA GLN A 65 12.22 -1.54 50.24
C GLN A 65 12.41 -1.12 48.78
N VAL A 66 13.56 -0.55 48.46
CA VAL A 66 13.95 -0.18 47.11
C VAL A 66 14.28 -1.45 46.33
N ILE A 67 13.39 -1.81 45.41
CA ILE A 67 13.54 -2.96 44.50
C ILE A 67 13.63 -2.44 43.07
N SER A 68 14.75 -2.70 42.39
CA SER A 68 14.97 -2.17 41.03
C SER A 68 13.86 -2.56 40.04
N SER A 69 13.39 -3.80 40.04
CA SER A 69 12.33 -4.26 39.15
C SER A 69 11.00 -3.54 39.36
N THR A 70 10.75 -2.96 40.53
CA THR A 70 9.51 -2.18 40.77
C THR A 70 9.53 -0.87 40.00
N TYR A 71 10.69 -0.21 39.86
CA TYR A 71 10.81 0.97 38.99
C TYR A 71 10.52 0.67 37.53
N LEU A 72 11.01 -0.48 37.01
CA LEU A 72 10.68 -0.91 35.66
C LEU A 72 9.16 -1.14 35.48
N LYS A 73 8.49 -1.76 36.44
CA LYS A 73 7.04 -1.99 36.43
C LYS A 73 6.28 -0.68 36.49
N LYS A 74 6.69 0.24 37.37
CA LYS A 74 6.11 1.58 37.47
C LYS A 74 6.21 2.35 36.16
N SER A 75 7.41 2.45 35.59
CA SER A 75 7.65 3.13 34.33
C SER A 75 6.71 2.65 33.22
N ARG A 76 6.48 1.34 33.13
CA ARG A 76 5.55 0.76 32.15
C ARG A 76 4.10 1.14 32.38
N VAL A 77 3.65 1.22 33.64
CA VAL A 77 2.28 1.62 33.99
C VAL A 77 2.09 3.14 33.79
N GLU A 78 3.10 3.94 34.16
CA GLU A 78 3.08 5.40 33.97
C GLU A 78 2.92 5.82 32.51
N LYS A 79 3.49 5.05 31.55
CA LYS A 79 3.30 5.22 30.12
C LYS A 79 1.83 5.22 29.74
N TYR A 80 1.04 4.26 30.23
CA TYR A 80 -0.39 4.16 29.93
C TYR A 80 -1.25 5.28 30.54
N LEU A 81 -0.73 5.96 31.56
CA LEU A 81 -1.36 7.14 32.16
C LEU A 81 -0.83 8.45 31.55
N TYR A 82 -0.06 8.38 30.49
CA TYR A 82 0.59 9.52 29.83
C TYR A 82 1.52 10.33 30.77
N ARG A 83 2.00 9.70 31.86
CA ARG A 83 2.95 10.26 32.82
C ARG A 83 4.39 10.05 32.33
N TRP A 84 4.69 10.64 31.18
CA TRP A 84 5.94 10.38 30.47
C TRP A 84 7.20 10.71 31.25
N ASP A 85 7.21 11.84 31.97
CA ASP A 85 8.38 12.27 32.74
C ASP A 85 8.65 11.35 33.92
N ASP A 86 7.59 10.89 34.60
CA ASP A 86 7.69 9.92 35.68
C ASP A 86 8.20 8.58 35.13
N ALA A 87 7.65 8.09 34.02
CA ALA A 87 8.05 6.87 33.37
C ALA A 87 9.54 6.87 32.95
N ILE A 88 10.01 7.97 32.37
CA ILE A 88 11.42 8.15 31.99
C ILE A 88 12.31 8.17 33.23
N THR A 89 11.89 8.89 34.28
CA THR A 89 12.63 8.99 35.55
C THR A 89 12.79 7.62 36.22
N ASP A 90 11.70 6.88 36.32
CA ASP A 90 11.72 5.54 36.93
C ASP A 90 12.51 4.52 36.10
N LEU A 91 12.50 4.63 34.78
CA LEU A 91 13.33 3.76 33.94
C LEU A 91 14.82 4.10 34.05
N HIS A 92 15.18 5.39 34.18
CA HIS A 92 16.56 5.80 34.54
C HIS A 92 16.98 5.23 35.89
N ARG A 93 16.09 5.31 36.89
CA ARG A 93 16.37 4.77 38.22
C ARG A 93 16.60 3.25 38.17
N TYR A 94 15.82 2.54 37.38
CA TYR A 94 16.06 1.11 37.12
C TYR A 94 17.45 0.86 36.51
N LEU A 95 17.84 1.61 35.47
CA LEU A 95 19.15 1.49 34.81
C LEU A 95 20.35 1.75 35.75
N GLU A 96 20.16 2.65 36.73
CA GLU A 96 21.20 3.00 37.72
C GLU A 96 21.43 1.89 38.74
N ILE A 97 20.36 1.32 39.30
CA ILE A 97 20.46 0.43 40.46
C ILE A 97 20.39 -1.07 40.14
N ALA A 98 19.88 -1.42 38.94
CA ALA A 98 19.74 -2.83 38.54
C ALA A 98 21.07 -3.40 38.02
N ARG A 99 21.42 -4.62 38.45
CA ARG A 99 22.53 -5.39 37.86
C ARG A 99 22.06 -6.06 36.58
N LEU A 100 22.33 -5.43 35.42
CA LEU A 100 21.88 -5.88 34.11
C LEU A 100 23.00 -6.53 33.31
N THR A 101 22.66 -7.58 32.54
CA THR A 101 23.52 -8.07 31.46
C THR A 101 23.57 -7.00 30.34
N ASN A 102 24.59 -7.07 29.48
CA ASN A 102 24.73 -6.13 28.36
C ASN A 102 23.48 -6.12 27.46
N ASP A 103 22.92 -7.28 27.17
CA ASP A 103 21.73 -7.37 26.31
C ASP A 103 20.48 -6.79 26.99
N ARG A 104 20.31 -7.07 28.31
CA ARG A 104 19.19 -6.48 29.06
C ARG A 104 19.32 -4.97 29.17
N ARG A 105 20.52 -4.45 29.34
CA ARG A 105 20.79 -3.01 29.34
C ARG A 105 20.43 -2.38 28.00
N LYS A 106 20.86 -2.95 26.87
CA LYS A 106 20.50 -2.47 25.52
C LYS A 106 19.00 -2.41 25.30
N LEU A 107 18.27 -3.47 25.70
CA LEU A 107 16.80 -3.52 25.59
C LEU A 107 16.14 -2.43 26.45
N THR A 108 16.64 -2.19 27.66
CA THR A 108 16.09 -1.14 28.54
C THR A 108 16.40 0.27 28.02
N GLU A 109 17.58 0.47 27.44
CA GLU A 109 17.94 1.74 26.78
C GLU A 109 17.10 1.96 25.50
N GLN A 110 16.71 0.90 24.82
CA GLN A 110 15.73 0.98 23.71
C GLN A 110 14.34 1.37 24.24
N GLU A 111 13.88 0.76 25.34
CA GLU A 111 12.62 1.12 26.01
C GLU A 111 12.62 2.60 26.43
N LEU A 112 13.77 3.11 26.92
CA LEU A 112 13.92 4.53 27.24
C LEU A 112 13.77 5.45 26.01
N ARG A 113 14.42 5.10 24.89
CA ARG A 113 14.23 5.84 23.63
C ARG A 113 12.79 5.83 23.15
N ASN A 114 12.10 4.70 23.32
CA ASN A 114 10.69 4.58 22.99
C ASN A 114 9.81 5.50 23.87
N LEU A 115 10.08 5.60 25.17
CA LEU A 115 9.38 6.53 26.07
C LEU A 115 9.63 8.01 25.70
N GLN A 116 10.87 8.37 25.37
CA GLN A 116 11.23 9.73 24.92
C GLN A 116 10.48 10.08 23.63
N PHE A 117 10.51 9.18 22.66
CA PHE A 117 9.76 9.33 21.41
C PHE A 117 8.24 9.42 21.66
N GLY A 118 7.70 8.59 22.56
CA GLY A 118 6.28 8.61 22.94
C GLY A 118 5.88 9.95 23.53
N LYS A 119 6.68 10.51 24.41
CA LYS A 119 6.49 11.86 24.98
C LYS A 119 6.46 12.92 23.88
N GLU A 120 7.49 12.95 23.01
CA GLU A 120 7.59 13.91 21.91
C GLU A 120 6.39 13.81 20.96
N SER A 121 5.98 12.59 20.61
CA SER A 121 4.85 12.32 19.73
C SER A 121 3.53 12.78 20.35
N TYR A 122 3.31 12.49 21.63
CA TYR A 122 2.11 12.91 22.37
C TYR A 122 2.03 14.43 22.54
N LEU A 123 3.14 15.10 22.88
CA LEU A 123 3.19 16.55 22.96
C LEU A 123 2.93 17.20 21.60
N SER A 124 3.52 16.65 20.52
CA SER A 124 3.24 17.11 19.15
C SER A 124 1.76 16.98 18.78
N TYR A 125 1.10 15.91 19.19
CA TYR A 125 -0.34 15.75 19.02
C TYR A 125 -1.14 16.86 19.75
N LEU A 126 -0.80 17.14 21.01
CA LEU A 126 -1.47 18.19 21.79
C LEU A 126 -1.23 19.59 21.20
N ASP A 127 -0.01 19.90 20.78
CA ASP A 127 0.37 21.18 20.15
C ASP A 127 -0.37 21.41 18.82
N ASN A 128 -0.75 20.35 18.12
CA ASN A 128 -1.60 20.40 16.92
C ASN A 128 -3.09 20.36 17.24
N GLY A 129 -3.50 20.68 18.46
CA GLY A 129 -4.87 20.83 18.90
C GLY A 129 -5.51 19.59 19.52
N GLY A 130 -4.84 18.45 19.52
CA GLY A 130 -5.29 17.22 20.20
C GLY A 130 -6.65 16.68 19.73
N THR A 131 -7.03 16.93 18.46
CA THR A 131 -8.39 16.66 17.94
C THR A 131 -8.45 15.46 16.99
N LEU A 132 -7.31 14.86 16.66
CA LEU A 132 -7.31 13.68 15.79
C LEU A 132 -7.95 12.50 16.54
N GLU A 133 -9.07 12.05 16.03
CA GLU A 133 -9.84 10.95 16.58
C GLU A 133 -9.62 9.69 15.74
N VAL A 134 -9.43 8.56 16.41
CA VAL A 134 -9.38 7.24 15.82
C VAL A 134 -10.67 6.53 16.23
N LYS A 135 -11.51 6.16 15.25
CA LYS A 135 -12.84 5.61 15.47
C LYS A 135 -12.91 4.17 15.01
N LYS A 136 -13.52 3.31 15.83
CA LYS A 136 -13.86 1.95 15.43
C LYS A 136 -14.93 1.96 14.33
N LEU A 137 -14.77 1.13 13.31
CA LEU A 137 -15.76 1.00 12.24
C LEU A 137 -17.04 0.32 12.74
N PRO A 138 -18.23 0.74 12.26
CA PRO A 138 -19.51 0.30 12.83
C PRO A 138 -19.88 -1.16 12.53
N PHE A 139 -19.17 -1.82 11.61
CA PHE A 139 -19.35 -3.23 11.29
C PHE A 139 -18.28 -4.13 11.90
N SER A 140 -17.36 -3.55 12.67
CA SER A 140 -16.41 -4.31 13.49
C SER A 140 -17.18 -4.79 14.73
N ASP A 141 -17.72 -5.98 14.65
CA ASP A 141 -18.51 -6.63 15.69
C ASP A 141 -17.69 -7.76 16.36
N HIS A 142 -18.21 -8.77 16.91
CA HIS A 142 -17.52 -9.79 17.70
C HIS A 142 -16.56 -10.72 16.93
N LYS A 143 -16.11 -10.34 15.74
CA LYS A 143 -15.13 -11.08 14.93
C LYS A 143 -13.77 -10.40 15.03
N MET A 144 -12.71 -11.18 14.81
CA MET A 144 -11.39 -10.60 14.59
C MET A 144 -11.32 -10.08 13.15
N GLU A 145 -11.22 -8.76 12.94
CA GLU A 145 -11.14 -8.10 11.64
C GLU A 145 -9.77 -7.47 11.43
N TYR A 146 -9.16 -7.72 10.26
CA TYR A 146 -7.82 -7.21 9.93
C TYR A 146 -7.56 -7.22 8.42
N PHE A 147 -6.43 -6.69 7.98
CA PHE A 147 -6.05 -6.51 6.58
C PHE A 147 -7.13 -5.80 5.75
N PRO A 148 -7.53 -4.57 6.11
CA PRO A 148 -8.40 -3.79 5.25
C PRO A 148 -7.70 -3.48 3.92
N CYS A 149 -8.47 -3.47 2.82
CA CYS A 149 -8.09 -2.85 1.56
C CYS A 149 -9.28 -2.11 0.96
N ILE A 150 -9.03 -0.93 0.41
CA ILE A 150 -10.08 -0.04 -0.09
C ILE A 150 -10.06 0.03 -1.62
N THR A 151 -11.26 0.09 -2.23
CA THR A 151 -11.38 0.32 -3.67
C THR A 151 -10.88 1.72 -4.06
N GLY A 152 -10.46 1.88 -5.31
CA GLY A 152 -9.98 3.15 -5.82
C GLY A 152 -11.00 4.29 -5.72
N ASP A 153 -12.31 3.99 -5.78
CA ASP A 153 -13.39 4.98 -5.59
C ASP A 153 -13.75 5.24 -4.11
N GLY A 154 -13.06 4.59 -3.17
CA GLY A 154 -13.26 4.77 -1.74
C GLY A 154 -14.57 4.23 -1.17
N LYS A 155 -15.37 3.47 -1.94
CA LYS A 155 -16.73 3.09 -1.55
C LYS A 155 -16.87 1.69 -0.96
N THR A 156 -15.88 0.84 -1.13
CA THR A 156 -15.89 -0.53 -0.61
C THR A 156 -14.61 -0.82 0.13
N LEU A 157 -14.72 -1.29 1.36
CA LEU A 157 -13.63 -1.80 2.16
C LEU A 157 -13.72 -3.33 2.18
N TYR A 158 -12.70 -4.01 1.68
CA TYR A 158 -12.52 -5.44 1.86
C TYR A 158 -11.62 -5.68 3.07
N PHE A 159 -11.82 -6.77 3.77
CA PHE A 159 -11.00 -7.12 4.93
C PHE A 159 -11.05 -8.63 5.20
N THR A 160 -10.16 -9.11 6.01
CA THR A 160 -10.16 -10.48 6.53
C THR A 160 -10.91 -10.51 7.84
N ALA A 161 -11.80 -11.49 8.03
CA ALA A 161 -12.44 -11.72 9.31
C ALA A 161 -12.39 -13.19 9.73
N ARG A 162 -12.30 -13.38 11.04
CA ARG A 162 -12.30 -14.69 11.69
C ARG A 162 -13.34 -14.71 12.81
N ASP A 163 -14.19 -15.70 12.81
CA ASP A 163 -15.18 -15.90 13.85
C ASP A 163 -14.56 -16.68 15.03
N LEU A 164 -14.33 -16.01 16.15
CA LEU A 164 -13.73 -16.61 17.35
C LEU A 164 -14.67 -17.59 18.08
N GLU A 165 -15.98 -17.48 17.87
CA GLU A 165 -16.98 -18.37 18.49
C GLU A 165 -17.20 -19.64 17.67
N SER A 166 -16.81 -19.67 16.42
CA SER A 166 -16.91 -20.84 15.56
C SER A 166 -15.88 -21.89 15.93
N LYS A 167 -16.28 -23.16 15.94
CA LYS A 167 -15.33 -24.29 16.03
C LYS A 167 -14.45 -24.39 14.77
N LYS A 168 -14.82 -23.72 13.67
CA LYS A 168 -14.03 -23.51 12.48
C LYS A 168 -13.30 -22.18 12.63
N THR A 169 -11.99 -22.25 12.71
CA THR A 169 -11.10 -21.10 12.85
C THR A 169 -10.67 -20.55 11.49
N ASP A 170 -11.53 -20.70 10.47
CA ASP A 170 -11.20 -20.31 9.09
C ASP A 170 -11.22 -18.78 8.96
N GLU A 171 -10.19 -18.24 8.32
CA GLU A 171 -10.13 -16.85 7.90
C GLU A 171 -10.83 -16.69 6.56
N ASN A 172 -11.67 -15.67 6.42
CA ASN A 172 -12.43 -15.41 5.21
C ASN A 172 -12.38 -13.93 4.83
N LEU A 173 -12.60 -13.65 3.56
CA LEU A 173 -12.69 -12.29 3.02
C LEU A 173 -14.12 -11.77 3.11
N PHE A 174 -14.26 -10.55 3.64
CA PHE A 174 -15.49 -9.81 3.83
C PHE A 174 -15.45 -8.45 3.14
N ASN A 175 -16.59 -7.77 3.08
CA ASN A 175 -16.71 -6.39 2.64
C ASN A 175 -17.68 -5.57 3.51
N GLY A 176 -17.38 -4.28 3.62
CA GLY A 176 -18.26 -3.23 4.10
C GLY A 176 -18.43 -2.17 3.02
N PHE A 177 -19.57 -1.49 3.01
CA PHE A 177 -19.94 -0.50 1.99
C PHE A 177 -20.23 0.85 2.61
N VAL A 178 -19.92 1.92 1.89
CA VAL A 178 -20.39 3.26 2.22
C VAL A 178 -21.87 3.37 1.88
N THR A 179 -22.67 3.76 2.88
CA THR A 179 -24.11 4.02 2.73
C THR A 179 -24.41 5.47 3.11
N GLY A 180 -24.54 6.35 2.09
CA GLY A 180 -24.65 7.79 2.32
C GLY A 180 -23.35 8.38 2.89
N PRO A 181 -23.36 9.15 3.99
CA PRO A 181 -22.15 9.73 4.58
C PRO A 181 -21.34 8.76 5.45
N ASP A 182 -21.91 7.59 5.78
CA ASP A 182 -21.35 6.67 6.77
C ASP A 182 -21.15 5.25 6.17
N TRP A 183 -20.38 4.45 6.88
CA TRP A 183 -20.25 3.02 6.58
C TRP A 183 -21.53 2.25 6.93
N SER A 184 -21.80 1.17 6.20
CA SER A 184 -22.86 0.23 6.56
C SER A 184 -22.62 -0.34 7.98
N SER A 185 -23.68 -0.58 8.73
CA SER A 185 -23.60 -1.23 10.05
C SER A 185 -23.39 -2.75 9.98
N ARG A 186 -23.23 -3.30 8.78
CA ARG A 186 -23.06 -4.74 8.56
C ARG A 186 -22.03 -5.00 7.48
N SER A 187 -21.22 -6.03 7.70
CA SER A 187 -20.35 -6.64 6.72
C SER A 187 -20.94 -7.93 6.15
N ALA A 188 -20.43 -8.35 5.00
CA ALA A 188 -20.84 -9.61 4.39
C ALA A 188 -19.64 -10.38 3.84
N PRO A 189 -19.64 -11.73 3.91
CA PRO A 189 -18.63 -12.54 3.25
C PRO A 189 -18.70 -12.33 1.73
N LEU A 190 -17.55 -12.36 1.05
CA LEU A 190 -17.51 -12.17 -0.39
C LEU A 190 -18.25 -13.29 -1.12
N ILE A 191 -19.06 -12.86 -2.11
CA ILE A 191 -19.76 -13.77 -3.01
C ILE A 191 -18.79 -14.28 -4.08
N GLY A 192 -18.89 -15.56 -4.43
CA GLY A 192 -18.08 -16.21 -5.45
C GLY A 192 -17.21 -17.33 -4.90
N ALA A 193 -16.07 -17.58 -5.56
CA ALA A 193 -15.23 -18.74 -5.28
C ALA A 193 -14.01 -18.43 -4.37
N LEU A 194 -13.94 -17.24 -3.79
CA LEU A 194 -12.76 -16.83 -2.98
C LEU A 194 -12.69 -17.58 -1.65
N ASN A 195 -13.74 -17.47 -0.86
CA ASN A 195 -13.79 -18.12 0.45
C ASN A 195 -13.96 -19.63 0.29
N SER A 196 -13.07 -20.39 0.91
CA SER A 196 -13.05 -21.85 0.91
C SER A 196 -13.08 -22.38 2.37
N PRO A 197 -13.07 -23.70 2.60
CA PRO A 197 -12.85 -24.23 3.96
C PRO A 197 -11.42 -24.00 4.51
N GLY A 198 -10.53 -23.37 3.74
CA GLY A 198 -9.18 -22.99 4.16
C GLY A 198 -9.12 -21.55 4.69
N ASN A 199 -7.90 -21.05 4.84
CA ASN A 199 -7.65 -19.67 5.27
C ASN A 199 -7.36 -18.79 4.05
N GLU A 200 -8.23 -17.83 3.80
CA GLU A 200 -8.06 -16.77 2.82
C GLU A 200 -8.08 -15.40 3.50
N GLY A 201 -7.07 -14.58 3.21
CA GLY A 201 -6.99 -13.26 3.84
C GLY A 201 -5.93 -12.34 3.22
N ALA A 202 -5.66 -11.24 3.90
CA ALA A 202 -4.68 -10.24 3.51
C ALA A 202 -4.78 -9.90 2.01
N ALA A 203 -5.89 -9.28 1.61
CA ALA A 203 -6.16 -8.94 0.22
C ALA A 203 -5.70 -7.53 -0.15
N THR A 204 -5.44 -7.34 -1.44
CA THR A 204 -5.30 -6.04 -2.10
C THR A 204 -6.14 -6.06 -3.37
N ILE A 205 -6.60 -4.89 -3.80
CA ILE A 205 -7.45 -4.75 -4.98
C ILE A 205 -6.83 -3.79 -5.99
N SER A 206 -6.97 -4.08 -7.29
CA SER A 206 -6.57 -3.15 -8.33
C SER A 206 -7.39 -1.86 -8.28
N ALA A 207 -6.82 -0.75 -8.76
CA ALA A 207 -7.48 0.55 -8.75
C ALA A 207 -8.86 0.54 -9.42
N ASP A 208 -9.03 -0.27 -10.46
CA ASP A 208 -10.31 -0.45 -11.18
C ASP A 208 -11.32 -1.36 -10.45
N GLY A 209 -10.92 -1.98 -9.34
CA GLY A 209 -11.76 -2.88 -8.55
C GLY A 209 -12.00 -4.26 -9.16
N ASN A 210 -11.34 -4.61 -10.28
CA ASN A 210 -11.64 -5.83 -11.04
C ASN A 210 -10.72 -7.01 -10.71
N THR A 211 -9.54 -6.76 -10.15
CA THR A 211 -8.58 -7.81 -9.78
C THR A 211 -8.25 -7.74 -8.30
N MET A 212 -8.42 -8.84 -7.61
CA MET A 212 -7.97 -9.01 -6.23
C MET A 212 -6.76 -9.93 -6.20
N VAL A 213 -5.72 -9.54 -5.45
CA VAL A 213 -4.62 -10.41 -5.07
C VAL A 213 -4.71 -10.62 -3.57
N PHE A 214 -4.61 -11.87 -3.12
CA PHE A 214 -4.81 -12.24 -1.72
C PHE A 214 -3.94 -13.43 -1.33
N THR A 215 -3.82 -13.67 -0.04
CA THR A 215 -3.13 -14.82 0.53
C THR A 215 -4.09 -15.97 0.71
N ALA A 216 -3.70 -17.18 0.32
CA ALA A 216 -4.39 -18.41 0.68
C ALA A 216 -3.39 -19.46 1.17
N CYS A 217 -3.74 -20.13 2.25
CA CYS A 217 -2.85 -21.06 2.94
C CYS A 217 -3.27 -22.52 2.71
N ASP A 218 -2.28 -23.40 2.76
CA ASP A 218 -2.46 -24.87 2.71
C ASP A 218 -3.26 -25.36 1.48
N ARG A 219 -3.21 -24.62 0.36
CA ARG A 219 -3.88 -25.05 -0.88
C ARG A 219 -3.07 -26.13 -1.60
N PRO A 220 -3.75 -27.13 -2.20
CA PRO A 220 -3.07 -28.25 -2.88
C PRO A 220 -2.21 -27.83 -4.09
N ASP A 221 -2.50 -26.68 -4.69
CA ASP A 221 -1.77 -26.10 -5.85
C ASP A 221 -0.75 -25.05 -5.43
N GLY A 222 -0.59 -24.81 -4.11
CA GLY A 222 0.40 -23.90 -3.54
C GLY A 222 1.82 -24.45 -3.58
N LYS A 223 2.81 -23.59 -3.27
CA LYS A 223 4.23 -23.93 -3.19
C LYS A 223 4.76 -23.95 -1.76
N GLY A 224 4.24 -23.05 -0.91
CA GLY A 224 4.57 -22.90 0.49
C GLY A 224 3.40 -23.20 1.44
N SER A 225 3.53 -22.78 2.69
CA SER A 225 2.43 -22.86 3.65
C SER A 225 1.32 -21.85 3.36
N CYS A 226 1.68 -20.68 2.86
CA CYS A 226 0.78 -19.67 2.31
C CYS A 226 1.39 -19.09 1.04
N ASP A 227 0.56 -18.85 0.05
CA ASP A 227 0.93 -18.35 -1.26
C ASP A 227 -0.01 -17.24 -1.72
N LEU A 228 0.43 -16.44 -2.71
CA LEU A 228 -0.34 -15.36 -3.29
C LEU A 228 -1.14 -15.88 -4.50
N TYR A 229 -2.43 -15.57 -4.48
CA TYR A 229 -3.41 -15.90 -5.52
C TYR A 229 -4.06 -14.64 -6.07
N SER A 230 -4.61 -14.73 -7.27
CA SER A 230 -5.45 -13.68 -7.85
C SER A 230 -6.82 -14.19 -8.22
N SER A 231 -7.81 -13.31 -8.24
CA SER A 231 -9.14 -13.54 -8.78
C SER A 231 -9.64 -12.29 -9.50
N THR A 232 -10.52 -12.49 -10.47
CA THR A 232 -11.14 -11.42 -11.23
C THR A 232 -12.62 -11.32 -10.90
N TYR A 233 -13.13 -10.11 -10.75
CA TYR A 233 -14.54 -9.84 -10.49
C TYR A 233 -15.39 -10.10 -11.73
N GLN A 234 -16.48 -10.83 -11.57
CA GLN A 234 -17.37 -11.30 -12.63
C GLN A 234 -18.79 -10.70 -12.52
N GLY A 235 -18.88 -9.47 -12.03
CA GLY A 235 -20.15 -8.78 -11.86
C GLY A 235 -21.09 -9.50 -10.88
N SER A 236 -22.31 -9.80 -11.30
CA SER A 236 -23.32 -10.44 -10.43
C SER A 236 -22.94 -11.84 -9.93
N SER A 237 -21.97 -12.51 -10.57
CA SER A 237 -21.43 -13.81 -10.11
C SER A 237 -20.39 -13.68 -9.00
N GLY A 238 -20.03 -12.45 -8.62
CA GLY A 238 -19.00 -12.17 -7.63
C GLY A 238 -17.59 -12.45 -8.13
N TRP A 239 -16.73 -12.95 -7.26
CA TRP A 239 -15.34 -13.24 -7.56
C TRP A 239 -15.17 -14.61 -8.22
N GLY A 240 -14.34 -14.67 -9.24
CA GLY A 240 -14.04 -15.89 -9.98
C GLY A 240 -13.14 -16.85 -9.19
N ARG A 241 -12.80 -17.98 -9.83
CA ARG A 241 -11.93 -19.00 -9.22
C ARG A 241 -10.54 -18.41 -8.94
N PRO A 242 -9.97 -18.62 -7.74
CA PRO A 242 -8.60 -18.25 -7.43
C PRO A 242 -7.59 -18.93 -8.33
N MET A 243 -6.57 -18.18 -8.74
CA MET A 243 -5.44 -18.69 -9.53
C MET A 243 -4.13 -18.35 -8.83
N LEU A 244 -3.27 -19.35 -8.64
CA LEU A 244 -1.94 -19.16 -8.09
C LEU A 244 -1.16 -18.17 -8.98
N LEU A 245 -0.55 -17.13 -8.40
CA LEU A 245 0.25 -16.18 -9.17
C LEU A 245 1.43 -16.89 -9.84
N LYS A 246 1.56 -16.66 -11.15
CA LYS A 246 2.67 -17.22 -11.94
C LYS A 246 3.98 -16.48 -11.67
N GLY A 247 5.10 -17.13 -11.95
CA GLY A 247 6.44 -16.56 -11.83
C GLY A 247 7.16 -16.93 -10.54
N LYS A 248 7.96 -16.00 -10.02
CA LYS A 248 8.87 -16.22 -8.87
C LYS A 248 8.34 -15.65 -7.56
N VAL A 249 7.13 -15.12 -7.55
CA VAL A 249 6.52 -14.49 -6.37
C VAL A 249 6.21 -15.50 -5.27
N ASN A 250 5.79 -16.72 -5.64
CA ASN A 250 5.52 -17.81 -4.70
C ASN A 250 6.69 -18.80 -4.65
N THR A 251 7.10 -19.18 -3.44
CA THR A 251 8.23 -20.10 -3.18
C THR A 251 7.83 -21.14 -2.12
N PRO A 252 8.70 -22.08 -1.71
CA PRO A 252 8.42 -22.96 -0.58
C PRO A 252 8.37 -22.26 0.78
N ALA A 253 8.64 -20.94 0.86
CA ALA A 253 8.52 -20.12 2.05
C ALA A 253 7.05 -19.72 2.30
N TRP A 254 6.84 -18.78 3.21
CA TRP A 254 5.55 -18.16 3.49
C TRP A 254 5.50 -16.80 2.77
N GLU A 255 4.57 -16.62 1.85
CA GLU A 255 4.30 -15.35 1.19
C GLU A 255 2.89 -14.88 1.52
N SER A 256 2.77 -13.59 1.92
CA SER A 256 1.50 -13.02 2.38
C SER A 256 1.48 -11.49 2.28
N GLN A 257 0.35 -10.88 2.68
CA GLN A 257 0.18 -9.44 2.83
C GLN A 257 0.52 -8.67 1.55
N PRO A 258 -0.12 -8.99 0.43
CA PRO A 258 0.13 -8.31 -0.83
C PRO A 258 -0.38 -6.86 -0.81
N SER A 259 0.30 -5.97 -1.54
CA SER A 259 -0.15 -4.62 -1.89
C SER A 259 0.16 -4.36 -3.35
N LEU A 260 -0.88 -4.28 -4.17
CA LEU A 260 -0.78 -4.05 -5.61
C LEU A 260 -0.52 -2.56 -5.86
N GLY A 261 0.48 -2.27 -6.69
CA GLY A 261 0.75 -0.90 -7.13
C GLY A 261 -0.34 -0.37 -8.06
N PRO A 262 -0.56 0.96 -8.06
CA PRO A 262 -1.56 1.59 -8.93
C PRO A 262 -1.23 1.46 -10.43
N ASP A 263 0.01 1.16 -10.76
CA ASP A 263 0.48 0.85 -12.12
C ASP A 263 -0.03 -0.49 -12.67
N GLY A 264 -0.63 -1.34 -11.79
CA GLY A 264 -1.09 -2.69 -12.13
C GLY A 264 0.02 -3.70 -12.40
N THR A 265 1.29 -3.30 -12.31
CA THR A 265 2.46 -4.11 -12.68
C THR A 265 3.49 -4.29 -11.56
N SER A 266 3.34 -3.60 -10.45
CA SER A 266 4.15 -3.78 -9.24
C SER A 266 3.33 -4.42 -8.12
N LEU A 267 3.92 -5.38 -7.40
CA LEU A 267 3.30 -6.07 -6.27
C LEU A 267 4.29 -6.11 -5.11
N TYR A 268 3.95 -5.41 -4.04
CA TYR A 268 4.65 -5.48 -2.77
C TYR A 268 4.05 -6.60 -1.93
N PHE A 269 4.87 -7.32 -1.19
CA PHE A 269 4.40 -8.43 -0.35
C PHE A 269 5.42 -8.77 0.73
N VAL A 270 4.99 -9.54 1.72
CA VAL A 270 5.85 -10.03 2.80
C VAL A 270 6.26 -11.46 2.50
N ARG A 271 7.54 -11.76 2.75
CA ARG A 271 8.08 -13.12 2.75
C ARG A 271 8.80 -13.40 4.06
N GLY A 272 8.58 -14.61 4.59
CA GLY A 272 9.24 -15.11 5.79
C GLY A 272 9.33 -16.64 5.76
N SER A 273 9.98 -17.24 6.76
CA SER A 273 10.06 -18.71 6.85
C SER A 273 8.72 -19.34 7.32
N SER A 274 7.90 -18.58 8.04
CA SER A 274 6.55 -18.94 8.47
C SER A 274 5.82 -17.67 8.96
N SER A 275 4.52 -17.74 9.21
CA SER A 275 3.72 -16.65 9.79
C SER A 275 4.23 -16.21 11.18
N GLN A 276 4.88 -17.09 11.93
CA GLN A 276 5.44 -16.83 13.25
C GLN A 276 6.92 -16.41 13.23
N SER A 277 7.52 -16.32 12.04
CA SER A 277 8.92 -15.94 11.89
C SER A 277 9.17 -14.52 12.37
N GLN A 278 10.30 -14.31 13.05
CA GLN A 278 10.80 -12.96 13.38
C GLN A 278 11.43 -12.25 12.16
N ASN A 279 11.76 -12.99 11.11
CA ASN A 279 12.38 -12.45 9.90
C ASN A 279 11.32 -12.32 8.79
N HIS A 280 10.43 -11.35 8.93
CA HIS A 280 9.56 -10.92 7.87
C HIS A 280 10.18 -9.73 7.15
N ASP A 281 10.30 -9.84 5.84
CA ASP A 281 10.82 -8.80 4.98
C ASP A 281 9.80 -8.44 3.89
N ILE A 282 9.79 -7.18 3.50
CA ILE A 282 8.98 -6.68 2.39
C ILE A 282 9.76 -6.82 1.08
N PHE A 283 9.11 -7.41 0.09
CA PHE A 283 9.62 -7.60 -1.27
C PHE A 283 8.75 -6.85 -2.27
N VAL A 284 9.30 -6.60 -3.45
CA VAL A 284 8.56 -6.15 -4.64
C VAL A 284 8.79 -7.10 -5.78
N ALA A 285 7.74 -7.43 -6.53
CA ALA A 285 7.77 -8.18 -7.78
C ALA A 285 7.17 -7.34 -8.91
N HIS A 286 7.58 -7.60 -10.14
CA HIS A 286 7.04 -6.92 -11.32
C HIS A 286 6.41 -7.92 -12.28
N LEU A 287 5.25 -7.52 -12.83
CA LEU A 287 4.51 -8.29 -13.83
C LEU A 287 5.21 -8.15 -15.18
N ASP A 288 5.52 -9.27 -15.82
CA ASP A 288 6.09 -9.28 -17.17
C ASP A 288 4.99 -9.38 -18.25
N ASP A 289 5.38 -9.24 -19.52
CA ASP A 289 4.47 -9.29 -20.67
C ASP A 289 3.77 -10.66 -20.85
N ASN A 290 4.25 -11.72 -20.18
CA ASN A 290 3.63 -13.05 -20.17
C ASN A 290 2.65 -13.25 -19.01
N GLY A 291 2.41 -12.21 -18.22
CA GLY A 291 1.53 -12.27 -17.05
C GLY A 291 2.13 -13.03 -15.87
N ALA A 292 3.46 -13.05 -15.74
CA ALA A 292 4.15 -13.69 -14.63
C ALA A 292 4.86 -12.66 -13.75
N TRP A 293 4.75 -12.83 -12.44
CA TRP A 293 5.37 -11.97 -11.42
C TRP A 293 6.83 -12.39 -11.21
N ASN A 294 7.73 -11.64 -11.84
CA ASN A 294 9.17 -11.88 -11.84
C ASN A 294 9.93 -10.67 -11.25
N ASN A 295 11.24 -10.60 -11.44
CA ASN A 295 12.11 -9.55 -10.90
C ASN A 295 11.84 -9.27 -9.41
N VAL A 296 11.76 -10.35 -8.61
CA VAL A 296 11.47 -10.28 -7.18
C VAL A 296 12.68 -9.74 -6.44
N GLN A 297 12.53 -8.61 -5.77
CA GLN A 297 13.59 -7.92 -5.03
C GLN A 297 13.17 -7.67 -3.58
N ARG A 298 14.09 -7.91 -2.64
CA ARG A 298 13.92 -7.47 -1.25
C ARG A 298 14.11 -5.97 -1.18
N LEU A 299 13.20 -5.25 -0.52
CA LEU A 299 13.38 -3.80 -0.31
C LEU A 299 14.66 -3.51 0.49
N PRO A 300 15.24 -2.30 0.33
CA PRO A 300 16.52 -1.99 0.93
C PRO A 300 16.47 -1.95 2.47
N ARG A 301 17.66 -1.89 3.10
CA ARG A 301 17.82 -1.95 4.57
C ARG A 301 17.15 -0.80 5.33
N GLN A 302 16.83 0.29 4.68
CA GLN A 302 16.03 1.37 5.27
C GLN A 302 14.61 0.90 5.58
N ILE A 303 14.04 0.07 4.70
CA ILE A 303 12.70 -0.52 4.87
C ILE A 303 12.79 -1.81 5.70
N ASN A 304 13.61 -2.76 5.26
CA ASN A 304 13.81 -4.04 5.94
C ASN A 304 14.99 -3.96 6.89
N THR A 305 14.71 -3.92 8.18
CA THR A 305 15.74 -3.92 9.25
C THR A 305 16.02 -5.35 9.75
N GLY A 306 16.47 -5.49 10.97
CA GLY A 306 16.52 -6.78 11.67
C GLY A 306 15.29 -7.06 12.52
N SER A 307 14.29 -6.15 12.49
CA SER A 307 12.98 -6.30 13.12
C SER A 307 12.01 -7.00 12.18
N ARG A 308 10.81 -7.26 12.65
CA ARG A 308 9.73 -7.78 11.83
C ARG A 308 9.08 -6.62 11.08
N GLU A 309 9.11 -6.65 9.76
CA GLU A 309 8.40 -5.72 8.88
C GLU A 309 7.22 -6.43 8.22
N GLY A 310 6.07 -5.72 8.12
CA GLY A 310 4.85 -6.32 7.57
C GLY A 310 3.85 -5.32 7.02
N SER A 311 2.74 -5.84 6.53
CA SER A 311 1.57 -5.09 6.07
C SER A 311 1.94 -3.91 5.15
N PRO A 312 2.74 -4.12 4.08
CA PRO A 312 3.03 -3.04 3.17
C PRO A 312 1.76 -2.54 2.48
N PHE A 313 1.65 -1.23 2.36
CA PHE A 313 0.65 -0.56 1.54
C PHE A 313 1.33 0.50 0.68
N ILE A 314 1.46 0.23 -0.61
CA ILE A 314 1.84 1.26 -1.57
C ILE A 314 0.61 2.07 -1.94
N HIS A 315 0.65 3.37 -1.65
CA HIS A 315 -0.47 4.26 -1.91
C HIS A 315 -0.72 4.44 -3.41
N PHE A 316 -1.91 4.91 -3.77
CA PHE A 316 -2.33 5.17 -5.14
C PHE A 316 -1.48 6.21 -5.89
N ASP A 317 -0.62 6.96 -5.20
CA ASP A 317 0.39 7.84 -5.82
C ASP A 317 1.60 7.07 -6.42
N GLY A 318 1.72 5.77 -6.12
CA GLY A 318 2.80 4.91 -6.58
C GLY A 318 4.16 5.15 -5.93
N GLU A 319 4.25 6.11 -5.01
CA GLU A 319 5.51 6.58 -4.41
C GLU A 319 5.54 6.41 -2.89
N THR A 320 4.41 6.51 -2.20
CA THR A 320 4.32 6.46 -0.74
C THR A 320 4.03 5.06 -0.24
N LEU A 321 4.98 4.48 0.48
CA LEU A 321 4.85 3.19 1.14
C LEU A 321 4.58 3.38 2.63
N TYR A 322 3.49 2.79 3.10
CA TYR A 322 3.20 2.58 4.52
C TYR A 322 3.45 1.12 4.87
N PHE A 323 3.91 0.85 6.07
CA PHE A 323 4.14 -0.53 6.53
C PHE A 323 4.19 -0.57 8.06
N SER A 324 3.94 -1.73 8.64
CA SER A 324 4.10 -1.98 10.07
C SER A 324 5.51 -2.50 10.39
N SER A 325 6.04 -2.15 11.55
CA SER A 325 7.36 -2.63 11.99
C SER A 325 7.51 -2.60 13.51
N GLU A 326 8.22 -3.58 14.05
CA GLU A 326 8.64 -3.64 15.45
C GLU A 326 9.96 -2.88 15.74
N ARG A 327 10.42 -2.04 14.80
CA ARG A 327 11.64 -1.24 14.96
C ARG A 327 11.49 -0.15 16.01
N SER A 328 12.60 0.21 16.65
CA SER A 328 12.67 1.38 17.55
C SER A 328 13.07 2.64 16.75
N PRO A 329 12.57 3.86 17.12
CA PRO A 329 11.63 4.08 18.21
C PRO A 329 10.18 3.72 17.88
N SER A 330 9.44 3.19 18.86
CA SER A 330 8.04 2.78 18.75
C SER A 330 7.23 3.24 19.96
N LEU A 331 5.90 3.35 19.80
CA LEU A 331 4.95 3.59 20.88
C LEU A 331 4.47 2.27 21.49
N GLY A 332 4.14 1.31 20.63
CA GLY A 332 3.63 0.00 20.97
C GLY A 332 4.56 -1.15 20.61
N GLY A 333 3.99 -2.27 20.25
CA GLY A 333 4.71 -3.42 19.73
C GLY A 333 5.05 -3.24 18.25
N SER A 334 4.04 -3.26 17.39
CA SER A 334 4.15 -2.98 15.97
C SER A 334 3.55 -1.62 15.68
N ASP A 335 4.32 -0.69 15.12
CA ASP A 335 3.91 0.66 14.76
C ASP A 335 3.90 0.83 13.24
N PHE A 336 3.09 1.76 12.73
CA PHE A 336 3.14 2.17 11.32
C PHE A 336 4.26 3.16 11.03
N PHE A 337 4.88 2.96 9.87
CA PHE A 337 5.89 3.83 9.31
C PHE A 337 5.53 4.24 7.89
N LYS A 338 5.97 5.44 7.50
CA LYS A 338 5.87 5.98 6.13
C LYS A 338 7.26 6.14 5.54
N SER A 339 7.43 5.73 4.28
CA SER A 339 8.61 6.03 3.47
C SER A 339 8.17 6.41 2.06
N THR A 340 8.94 7.27 1.39
CA THR A 340 8.65 7.70 0.02
C THR A 340 9.74 7.20 -0.92
N LYS A 341 9.34 6.68 -2.07
CA LYS A 341 10.23 6.21 -3.13
C LYS A 341 11.01 7.39 -3.72
N ILE A 342 12.33 7.27 -3.78
CA ILE A 342 13.21 8.26 -4.42
C ILE A 342 13.46 7.83 -5.87
N ASN A 343 13.65 6.54 -6.08
CA ASN A 343 13.78 5.86 -7.36
C ASN A 343 13.52 4.36 -7.17
N ASP A 344 13.70 3.54 -8.20
CA ASP A 344 13.37 2.10 -8.15
C ASP A 344 14.12 1.29 -7.09
N THR A 345 15.23 1.79 -6.58
CA THR A 345 16.07 1.09 -5.60
C THR A 345 16.24 1.84 -4.27
N ALA A 346 15.81 3.10 -4.18
CA ALA A 346 16.05 3.97 -3.04
C ALA A 346 14.76 4.55 -2.47
N TRP A 347 14.71 4.58 -1.14
CA TRP A 347 13.59 5.08 -0.33
C TRP A 347 14.08 6.11 0.69
N THR A 348 13.22 7.01 1.12
CA THR A 348 13.53 7.90 2.25
C THR A 348 13.65 7.10 3.55
N THR A 349 14.31 7.67 4.56
CA THR A 349 14.31 7.09 5.91
C THR A 349 12.86 7.01 6.42
N PRO A 350 12.38 5.83 6.84
CA PRO A 350 11.02 5.68 7.35
C PRO A 350 10.76 6.56 8.58
N VAL A 351 9.59 7.18 8.59
CA VAL A 351 9.10 8.02 9.70
C VAL A 351 7.95 7.30 10.39
N ASN A 352 8.04 7.14 11.71
CA ASN A 352 6.95 6.63 12.55
C ASN A 352 5.76 7.60 12.49
N LEU A 353 4.53 7.09 12.30
CA LEU A 353 3.34 7.93 12.14
C LEU A 353 2.94 8.67 13.42
N GLY A 354 3.38 8.18 14.57
CA GLY A 354 3.19 8.81 15.86
C GLY A 354 1.77 8.68 16.42
N PHE A 355 1.58 9.26 17.61
CA PHE A 355 0.30 9.26 18.32
C PHE A 355 -0.71 10.22 17.65
N PRO A 356 -2.00 9.88 17.58
CA PRO A 356 -2.67 8.67 18.10
C PRO A 356 -2.87 7.57 17.04
N VAL A 357 -2.29 7.71 15.85
CA VAL A 357 -2.37 6.67 14.79
C VAL A 357 -1.68 5.41 15.29
N ASN A 358 -0.43 5.54 15.72
CA ASN A 358 0.23 4.52 16.53
C ASN A 358 -0.11 4.71 18.00
N GLY A 359 -0.34 3.62 18.71
CA GLY A 359 -0.73 3.59 20.12
C GLY A 359 0.23 2.77 20.98
N PHE A 360 -0.25 2.26 22.10
CA PHE A 360 0.52 1.38 22.98
C PHE A 360 0.35 -0.10 22.62
N SER A 361 -0.52 -0.38 21.67
CA SER A 361 -0.91 -1.70 21.17
C SER A 361 -0.10 -2.09 19.94
N ASP A 362 -0.59 -3.08 19.21
CA ASP A 362 -0.09 -3.44 17.90
C ASP A 362 -1.01 -2.84 16.83
N GLU A 363 -0.42 -2.18 15.85
CA GLU A 363 -1.09 -1.66 14.67
C GLU A 363 -0.69 -2.45 13.43
N PHE A 364 -1.71 -2.87 12.65
CA PHE A 364 -1.51 -3.69 11.45
C PHE A 364 -2.29 -3.17 10.25
N SER A 365 -1.73 -3.38 9.05
CA SER A 365 -2.43 -3.28 7.77
C SER A 365 -3.14 -1.94 7.55
N LEU A 366 -2.38 -0.84 7.60
CA LEU A 366 -2.85 0.48 7.24
C LEU A 366 -3.12 0.57 5.73
N VAL A 367 -4.28 1.15 5.38
CA VAL A 367 -4.58 1.64 4.02
C VAL A 367 -5.07 3.08 4.10
N ILE A 368 -4.84 3.86 3.06
CA ILE A 368 -5.27 5.25 2.95
C ILE A 368 -6.01 5.42 1.62
N ASP A 369 -7.11 6.16 1.63
CA ASP A 369 -7.91 6.43 0.44
C ASP A 369 -7.10 7.20 -0.62
N HIS A 370 -7.58 7.22 -1.85
CA HIS A 370 -6.90 7.86 -2.97
C HIS A 370 -6.72 9.38 -2.80
N THR A 371 -7.56 10.02 -1.99
CA THR A 371 -7.42 11.45 -1.68
C THR A 371 -6.33 11.73 -0.64
N GLY A 372 -5.87 10.71 0.06
CA GLY A 372 -4.89 10.82 1.14
C GLY A 372 -5.47 11.41 2.43
N THR A 373 -6.81 11.49 2.56
CA THR A 373 -7.46 12.17 3.69
C THR A 373 -7.97 11.24 4.77
N THR A 374 -8.33 10.00 4.42
CA THR A 374 -8.88 9.02 5.33
C THR A 374 -8.04 7.75 5.34
N GLY A 375 -7.68 7.28 6.50
CA GLY A 375 -6.94 6.03 6.71
C GLY A 375 -7.77 5.01 7.46
N TYR A 376 -7.52 3.72 7.16
CA TYR A 376 -8.15 2.56 7.80
C TYR A 376 -7.08 1.57 8.21
N PHE A 377 -7.21 0.98 9.38
CA PHE A 377 -6.25 0.00 9.88
C PHE A 377 -6.86 -0.96 10.90
N ALA A 378 -6.14 -2.04 11.21
CA ALA A 378 -6.48 -2.97 12.26
C ALA A 378 -5.63 -2.73 13.51
N SER A 379 -6.24 -2.80 14.71
CA SER A 379 -5.54 -2.68 15.99
C SER A 379 -6.30 -3.41 17.09
N ASN A 380 -5.56 -3.86 18.11
CA ASN A 380 -6.12 -4.40 19.33
C ASN A 380 -6.18 -3.36 20.48
N ARG A 381 -6.26 -2.06 20.13
CA ARG A 381 -6.19 -0.94 21.10
C ARG A 381 -7.29 -0.91 22.14
N GLU A 382 -8.48 -1.48 21.88
CA GLU A 382 -9.56 -1.62 22.86
C GLU A 382 -9.37 -2.85 23.78
N GLY A 383 -8.55 -3.81 23.40
CA GLY A 383 -8.23 -4.99 24.19
C GLY A 383 -7.30 -4.73 25.38
N LEU A 384 -6.91 -3.47 25.61
CA LEU A 384 -6.08 -3.07 26.76
C LEU A 384 -6.82 -3.10 28.10
N ASP A 385 -8.14 -3.30 28.11
CA ASP A 385 -8.95 -3.19 29.33
C ASP A 385 -8.92 -4.43 30.23
N SER A 386 -8.40 -5.58 29.82
CA SER A 386 -8.52 -6.77 30.65
C SER A 386 -7.26 -7.61 30.89
N ASP A 387 -6.23 -7.60 30.07
CA ASP A 387 -5.08 -8.48 30.34
C ASP A 387 -3.76 -8.07 29.65
N PHE A 388 -2.92 -7.31 30.33
CA PHE A 388 -1.57 -6.91 29.88
C PHE A 388 -0.57 -8.05 29.65
N THR A 389 -0.97 -9.28 29.80
CA THR A 389 -0.10 -10.45 29.63
C THR A 389 -0.51 -11.35 28.46
N ALA A 390 -1.72 -11.17 27.94
CA ALA A 390 -2.13 -11.65 26.63
C ALA A 390 -2.57 -10.41 25.86
N LEU A 391 -1.83 -10.02 24.84
CA LEU A 391 -2.37 -9.19 23.78
C LEU A 391 -3.72 -9.79 23.43
N SER A 392 -4.82 -9.06 23.66
CA SER A 392 -6.11 -9.50 23.18
C SER A 392 -5.89 -9.80 21.69
N LEU A 393 -6.22 -11.03 21.30
CA LEU A 393 -6.17 -11.40 19.87
C LEU A 393 -7.33 -10.76 19.11
N ASP A 394 -8.15 -9.94 19.80
CA ASP A 394 -9.27 -9.24 19.22
C ASP A 394 -8.76 -8.01 18.46
N LEU A 395 -8.77 -8.11 17.15
CA LEU A 395 -8.38 -7.04 16.23
C LEU A 395 -9.65 -6.45 15.64
N ASP A 396 -9.78 -5.15 15.76
CA ASP A 396 -10.87 -4.38 15.18
C ASP A 396 -10.37 -3.43 14.11
N LEU A 397 -11.27 -3.01 13.23
CA LEU A 397 -10.99 -2.03 12.20
C LEU A 397 -11.31 -0.61 12.68
N TYR A 398 -10.40 0.30 12.39
CA TYR A 398 -10.49 1.71 12.77
C TYR A 398 -10.34 2.61 11.56
N GLU A 399 -10.96 3.80 11.62
CA GLU A 399 -10.73 4.89 10.69
C GLU A 399 -10.17 6.12 11.40
N PHE A 400 -9.46 6.97 10.65
CA PHE A 400 -8.95 8.25 11.12
C PHE A 400 -8.74 9.24 9.98
N SER A 401 -8.82 10.53 10.29
CA SER A 401 -8.41 11.58 9.34
C SER A 401 -6.88 11.66 9.28
N VAL A 402 -6.32 11.51 8.09
CA VAL A 402 -4.85 11.47 7.90
C VAL A 402 -4.25 12.86 8.11
N PRO A 403 -3.35 13.07 9.09
CA PRO A 403 -2.67 14.33 9.31
C PRO A 403 -1.79 14.75 8.12
N LEU A 404 -1.73 16.03 7.80
CA LEU A 404 -0.98 16.58 6.66
C LEU A 404 0.47 16.08 6.59
N LYS A 405 1.15 15.97 7.74
CA LYS A 405 2.55 15.53 7.84
C LYS A 405 2.79 14.13 7.29
N ILE A 406 1.79 13.26 7.39
CA ILE A 406 1.91 11.85 6.98
C ILE A 406 1.09 11.55 5.73
N ARG A 407 0.41 12.54 5.13
CA ARG A 407 -0.38 12.34 3.90
C ARG A 407 0.50 11.88 2.74
N PRO A 408 -0.03 11.00 1.88
CA PRO A 408 0.53 10.75 0.55
C PRO A 408 0.17 11.90 -0.40
N SER A 409 0.64 11.85 -1.62
CA SER A 409 0.16 12.73 -2.68
C SER A 409 -1.27 12.34 -3.07
N MET A 410 -2.15 13.33 -3.20
CA MET A 410 -3.53 13.11 -3.64
C MET A 410 -3.55 12.57 -5.07
N THR A 411 -4.46 11.64 -5.34
CA THR A 411 -4.73 11.11 -6.68
C THR A 411 -6.20 11.27 -7.04
N SER A 412 -6.49 11.41 -8.32
CA SER A 412 -7.84 11.42 -8.89
C SER A 412 -8.15 10.07 -9.50
N TYR A 413 -9.36 9.58 -9.26
CA TYR A 413 -9.91 8.37 -9.85
C TYR A 413 -10.47 8.69 -11.22
N VAL A 414 -9.71 8.39 -12.28
CA VAL A 414 -10.06 8.77 -13.65
C VAL A 414 -10.87 7.67 -14.32
N ASN A 415 -12.04 8.01 -14.84
CA ASN A 415 -12.84 7.10 -15.66
C ASN A 415 -12.51 7.34 -17.14
N ALA A 416 -11.92 6.35 -17.82
CA ALA A 416 -11.68 6.40 -19.26
C ALA A 416 -12.30 5.18 -19.95
N THR A 417 -12.81 5.36 -21.17
CA THR A 417 -13.44 4.29 -21.94
C THR A 417 -12.79 4.20 -23.31
N VAL A 418 -12.35 3.01 -23.70
CA VAL A 418 -11.89 2.73 -25.05
C VAL A 418 -13.11 2.44 -25.91
N ILE A 419 -13.31 3.22 -26.98
CA ILE A 419 -14.47 3.11 -27.87
C ILE A 419 -14.05 3.10 -29.34
N ASP A 420 -14.81 2.43 -30.14
CA ASP A 420 -14.73 2.46 -31.61
C ASP A 420 -15.28 3.81 -32.11
N GLU A 421 -14.47 4.55 -32.88
CA GLU A 421 -14.82 5.91 -33.33
C GLU A 421 -16.04 5.94 -34.28
N GLU A 422 -16.24 4.88 -35.06
CA GLU A 422 -17.33 4.82 -36.05
C GLU A 422 -18.65 4.35 -35.44
N THR A 423 -18.56 3.32 -34.59
CA THR A 423 -19.75 2.67 -34.02
C THR A 423 -20.16 3.21 -32.66
N ASN A 424 -19.26 3.96 -31.96
CA ASN A 424 -19.37 4.37 -30.56
C ASN A 424 -19.55 3.21 -29.57
N MET A 425 -19.21 1.99 -29.98
CA MET A 425 -19.29 0.81 -29.11
C MET A 425 -18.01 0.66 -28.29
N PRO A 426 -18.09 0.19 -27.03
CA PRO A 426 -16.91 -0.05 -26.22
C PRO A 426 -16.02 -1.14 -26.80
N ILE A 427 -14.69 -0.93 -26.74
CA ILE A 427 -13.68 -1.91 -27.15
C ILE A 427 -13.13 -2.59 -25.91
N GLY A 428 -13.48 -3.86 -25.73
CA GLY A 428 -12.98 -4.68 -24.63
C GLY A 428 -11.60 -5.26 -24.88
N SER A 429 -10.86 -5.47 -23.79
CA SER A 429 -9.49 -6.05 -23.80
C SER A 429 -8.51 -5.31 -24.73
N ALA A 430 -8.65 -4.01 -24.89
CA ALA A 430 -7.62 -3.17 -25.47
C ALA A 430 -6.49 -2.96 -24.45
N LYS A 431 -5.24 -3.12 -24.86
CA LYS A 431 -4.08 -2.83 -24.02
C LYS A 431 -3.94 -1.31 -23.89
N VAL A 432 -3.93 -0.80 -22.68
CA VAL A 432 -3.82 0.64 -22.42
C VAL A 432 -2.62 0.89 -21.50
N SER A 433 -1.84 1.91 -21.87
CA SER A 433 -0.77 2.44 -21.02
C SER A 433 -0.99 3.92 -20.78
N VAL A 434 -0.73 4.38 -19.55
CA VAL A 434 -0.74 5.79 -19.18
C VAL A 434 0.64 6.17 -18.65
N THR A 435 1.22 7.20 -19.24
CA THR A 435 2.57 7.68 -18.90
C THR A 435 2.48 9.13 -18.40
N SER A 436 3.04 9.41 -17.23
CA SER A 436 3.22 10.80 -16.75
C SER A 436 4.29 11.50 -17.57
N LEU A 437 3.92 12.59 -18.23
CA LEU A 437 4.88 13.40 -19.00
C LEU A 437 5.78 14.24 -18.09
N THR A 438 5.33 14.52 -16.86
CA THR A 438 6.09 15.23 -15.83
C THR A 438 7.13 14.33 -15.18
N ALA A 439 6.71 13.18 -14.64
CA ALA A 439 7.60 12.21 -14.00
C ALA A 439 8.38 11.34 -14.99
N ARG A 440 7.95 11.31 -16.26
CA ARG A 440 8.51 10.49 -17.35
C ARG A 440 8.53 8.99 -17.04
N SER A 441 7.50 8.53 -16.37
CA SER A 441 7.34 7.14 -15.95
C SER A 441 5.94 6.63 -16.29
N SER A 442 5.83 5.33 -16.54
CA SER A 442 4.53 4.69 -16.66
C SER A 442 3.83 4.68 -15.29
N VAL A 443 2.57 5.08 -15.28
CA VAL A 443 1.75 5.14 -14.06
C VAL A 443 0.58 4.15 -14.08
N PHE A 444 0.27 3.61 -15.27
CA PHE A 444 -0.74 2.57 -15.44
C PHE A 444 -0.43 1.72 -16.68
N ASN A 445 -0.55 0.40 -16.55
CA ASN A 445 -0.56 -0.55 -17.64
C ASN A 445 -1.63 -1.60 -17.38
N GLY A 446 -2.55 -1.77 -18.31
CA GLY A 446 -3.65 -2.71 -18.14
C GLY A 446 -4.45 -2.93 -19.42
N PHE A 447 -5.60 -3.58 -19.26
CA PHE A 447 -6.53 -3.84 -20.35
C PHE A 447 -7.88 -3.21 -20.04
N SER A 448 -8.54 -2.70 -21.07
CA SER A 448 -9.92 -2.23 -20.93
C SER A 448 -10.85 -3.39 -20.55
N SER A 449 -11.86 -3.10 -19.73
CA SER A 449 -12.89 -4.06 -19.33
C SER A 449 -13.51 -4.74 -20.56
N LEU A 450 -13.64 -6.05 -20.53
CA LEU A 450 -14.12 -6.87 -21.66
C LEU A 450 -15.47 -6.39 -22.19
N PHE A 451 -16.37 -5.95 -21.31
CA PHE A 451 -17.76 -5.62 -21.65
C PHE A 451 -18.01 -4.12 -21.77
N THR A 452 -17.34 -3.31 -20.94
CA THR A 452 -17.61 -1.87 -20.86
C THR A 452 -16.52 -1.02 -21.51
N GLY A 453 -15.39 -1.59 -21.92
CA GLY A 453 -14.24 -0.86 -22.46
C GLY A 453 -13.56 0.08 -21.46
N GLU A 454 -13.98 0.09 -20.19
CA GLU A 454 -13.50 1.02 -19.16
C GLU A 454 -12.11 0.66 -18.66
N ILE A 455 -11.35 1.69 -18.34
CA ILE A 455 -10.14 1.65 -17.50
C ILE A 455 -10.26 2.72 -16.40
N ARG A 456 -9.58 2.52 -15.29
CA ARG A 456 -9.70 3.41 -14.13
C ARG A 456 -8.33 3.67 -13.49
N PRO A 457 -7.42 4.39 -14.17
CA PRO A 457 -6.13 4.76 -13.59
C PRO A 457 -6.28 5.77 -12.46
N MET A 458 -5.35 5.69 -11.48
CA MET A 458 -5.18 6.67 -10.43
C MET A 458 -4.08 7.66 -10.83
N LEU A 459 -4.44 8.93 -10.99
CA LEU A 459 -3.54 9.95 -11.54
C LEU A 459 -3.46 11.17 -10.62
N GLN A 460 -2.28 11.76 -10.49
CA GLN A 460 -2.10 12.98 -9.72
C GLN A 460 -2.68 14.18 -10.48
N PRO A 461 -3.54 15.00 -9.84
CA PRO A 461 -4.09 16.19 -10.45
C PRO A 461 -3.01 17.21 -10.84
N GLY A 462 -3.32 18.06 -11.81
CA GLY A 462 -2.44 19.12 -12.28
C GLY A 462 -1.33 18.65 -13.24
N ASN A 463 -1.19 17.33 -13.47
CA ASN A 463 -0.19 16.78 -14.37
C ASN A 463 -0.78 16.43 -15.74
N THR A 464 0.11 16.38 -16.74
CA THR A 464 -0.21 15.94 -18.10
C THR A 464 0.19 14.49 -18.28
N TYR A 465 -0.73 13.70 -18.82
CA TYR A 465 -0.54 12.28 -19.07
C TYR A 465 -0.75 11.95 -20.55
N SER A 466 0.08 11.03 -21.04
CA SER A 466 -0.10 10.40 -22.34
C SER A 466 -0.86 9.09 -22.16
N PHE A 467 -2.00 8.97 -22.81
CA PHE A 467 -2.77 7.73 -22.90
C PHE A 467 -2.53 7.09 -24.27
N THR A 468 -2.12 5.84 -24.26
CA THR A 468 -1.99 5.02 -25.47
C THR A 468 -2.88 3.80 -25.34
N ALA A 469 -3.54 3.42 -26.45
CA ALA A 469 -4.32 2.19 -26.53
C ALA A 469 -3.98 1.41 -27.80
N SER A 470 -3.98 0.08 -27.71
CA SER A 470 -3.77 -0.82 -28.84
C SER A 470 -4.73 -2.01 -28.79
N LYS A 471 -5.25 -2.41 -29.94
CA LYS A 471 -6.13 -3.56 -30.12
C LYS A 471 -6.03 -4.09 -31.54
N ASP A 472 -6.08 -5.41 -31.70
CA ASP A 472 -6.09 -6.03 -33.03
C ASP A 472 -7.25 -5.51 -33.89
N GLY A 473 -6.95 -5.14 -35.12
CA GLY A 473 -7.91 -4.57 -36.06
C GLY A 473 -8.09 -3.05 -35.95
N TYR A 474 -7.41 -2.39 -35.02
CA TYR A 474 -7.47 -0.94 -34.81
C TYR A 474 -6.12 -0.27 -34.95
N LEU A 475 -6.13 0.98 -35.41
CA LEU A 475 -4.96 1.86 -35.36
C LEU A 475 -4.59 2.15 -33.92
N PRO A 476 -3.30 2.27 -33.58
CA PRO A 476 -2.87 2.70 -32.26
C PRO A 476 -3.47 4.07 -31.93
N TYR A 477 -4.03 4.18 -30.74
CA TYR A 477 -4.51 5.46 -30.19
C TYR A 477 -3.43 6.08 -29.32
N SER A 478 -3.25 7.39 -29.44
CA SER A 478 -2.42 8.18 -28.55
C SER A 478 -2.99 9.58 -28.40
N ASN A 479 -3.11 10.05 -27.14
CA ASN A 479 -3.51 11.42 -26.84
C ASN A 479 -2.98 11.86 -25.48
N GLN A 480 -2.95 13.17 -25.25
CA GLN A 480 -2.53 13.78 -23.99
C GLN A 480 -3.70 14.43 -23.29
N PHE A 481 -3.78 14.22 -21.98
CA PHE A 481 -4.81 14.81 -21.12
C PHE A 481 -4.15 15.47 -19.91
N VAL A 482 -4.63 16.66 -19.54
CA VAL A 482 -4.36 17.28 -18.24
C VAL A 482 -5.46 16.81 -17.30
N ILE A 483 -5.08 16.28 -16.17
CA ILE A 483 -6.04 15.78 -15.16
C ILE A 483 -6.27 16.88 -14.14
N ASP A 484 -7.51 17.35 -14.03
CA ASP A 484 -7.91 18.35 -13.05
C ASP A 484 -8.27 17.71 -11.70
N GLU A 485 -8.27 18.52 -10.62
CA GLU A 485 -8.52 18.11 -9.24
C GLU A 485 -9.93 17.51 -9.03
N TYR A 486 -10.87 17.82 -9.92
CA TYR A 486 -12.28 17.43 -9.85
C TYR A 486 -12.71 16.56 -11.04
N ALA A 487 -11.78 15.77 -11.60
CA ALA A 487 -12.02 15.00 -12.82
C ALA A 487 -13.06 13.87 -12.62
N ASP A 488 -14.34 14.26 -12.56
CA ASP A 488 -15.47 13.38 -12.90
C ASP A 488 -15.61 13.26 -14.44
N GLU A 489 -14.60 13.77 -15.17
CA GLU A 489 -14.57 13.75 -16.63
C GLU A 489 -14.35 12.32 -17.12
N ARG A 490 -15.32 11.84 -17.89
CA ARG A 490 -15.18 10.59 -18.63
C ARG A 490 -14.31 10.84 -19.85
N LEU A 491 -13.11 10.32 -19.84
CA LEU A 491 -12.22 10.36 -20.99
C LEU A 491 -12.65 9.28 -22.00
N GLU A 492 -12.68 9.64 -23.27
CA GLU A 492 -12.93 8.69 -24.35
C GLU A 492 -11.68 8.49 -25.20
N LEU A 493 -11.20 7.25 -25.25
CA LEU A 493 -10.09 6.83 -26.09
C LEU A 493 -10.66 6.24 -27.39
N ARG A 494 -10.84 7.11 -28.41
CA ARG A 494 -11.51 6.77 -29.68
C ARG A 494 -10.54 6.10 -30.64
N MET A 495 -10.68 4.81 -30.87
CA MET A 495 -9.85 4.02 -31.78
C MET A 495 -10.51 3.89 -33.15
N ARG A 496 -9.71 4.00 -34.21
CA ARG A 496 -10.18 3.81 -35.60
C ARG A 496 -9.78 2.44 -36.11
N SER A 497 -10.68 1.80 -36.86
CA SER A 497 -10.40 0.54 -37.55
C SER A 497 -9.28 0.69 -38.58
N ILE A 498 -8.45 -0.35 -38.75
CA ILE A 498 -7.41 -0.36 -39.77
C ILE A 498 -8.04 -0.42 -41.15
N THR A 499 -7.78 0.60 -41.98
CA THR A 499 -8.13 0.62 -43.39
C THR A 499 -6.88 0.91 -44.21
N LYS A 500 -6.80 0.33 -45.43
CA LYS A 500 -5.68 0.59 -46.32
C LYS A 500 -5.61 2.07 -46.70
N GLY A 501 -4.42 2.65 -46.57
CA GLY A 501 -4.20 4.10 -46.76
C GLY A 501 -4.51 4.95 -45.53
N ALA A 502 -4.86 4.35 -44.40
CA ALA A 502 -5.09 5.10 -43.18
C ALA A 502 -3.78 5.75 -42.68
N SER A 503 -3.88 6.99 -42.24
CA SER A 503 -2.78 7.66 -41.52
C SER A 503 -3.17 7.98 -40.09
N PHE A 504 -2.18 8.03 -39.20
CA PHE A 504 -2.34 8.44 -37.82
C PHE A 504 -1.09 9.16 -37.30
N ILE A 505 -1.26 9.97 -36.28
CA ILE A 505 -0.18 10.75 -35.70
C ILE A 505 0.29 10.06 -34.42
N LEU A 506 1.61 9.85 -34.34
CA LEU A 506 2.28 9.50 -33.10
C LEU A 506 2.53 10.79 -32.31
N GLN A 507 1.68 11.08 -31.32
CA GLN A 507 1.70 12.37 -30.61
C GLN A 507 2.76 12.47 -29.53
N ASN A 508 3.21 11.31 -29.02
CA ASN A 508 4.10 11.20 -27.86
C ASN A 508 5.48 10.66 -28.26
N ILE A 509 5.95 10.98 -29.46
CA ILE A 509 7.34 10.73 -29.84
C ILE A 509 8.16 11.95 -29.48
N PHE A 510 9.00 11.78 -28.47
CA PHE A 510 9.85 12.84 -27.93
C PHE A 510 11.31 12.60 -28.31
N PHE A 511 11.93 13.65 -28.80
CA PHE A 511 13.36 13.68 -29.14
C PHE A 511 14.12 14.57 -28.14
N SER A 512 15.42 14.35 -28.04
CA SER A 512 16.31 15.29 -27.35
C SER A 512 16.32 16.63 -28.09
N LEU A 513 16.59 17.73 -27.38
CA LEU A 513 16.57 19.06 -27.98
C LEU A 513 17.55 19.13 -29.17
N ASP A 514 17.07 19.63 -30.31
CA ASP A 514 17.84 19.74 -31.57
C ASP A 514 18.52 18.40 -31.99
N ASN A 515 17.87 17.26 -31.71
CA ASN A 515 18.41 15.94 -31.96
C ASN A 515 17.28 15.00 -32.42
N SER A 516 17.67 13.86 -33.00
CA SER A 516 16.81 12.73 -33.40
C SER A 516 16.88 11.54 -32.43
N GLU A 517 17.55 11.67 -31.28
CA GLU A 517 17.61 10.65 -30.26
C GLU A 517 16.25 10.47 -29.55
N LEU A 518 15.68 9.28 -29.64
CA LEU A 518 14.41 8.93 -29.02
C LEU A 518 14.55 8.84 -27.50
N ARG A 519 13.59 9.42 -26.78
CA ARG A 519 13.55 9.39 -25.31
C ARG A 519 12.71 8.22 -24.82
N ASP A 520 12.98 7.75 -23.60
CA ASP A 520 12.29 6.61 -22.97
C ASP A 520 10.77 6.79 -22.87
N ASN A 521 10.29 8.02 -22.71
CA ASN A 521 8.85 8.32 -22.69
C ASN A 521 8.13 8.15 -24.04
N SER A 522 8.88 7.92 -25.14
CA SER A 522 8.33 7.55 -26.45
C SER A 522 8.07 6.05 -26.59
N LEU A 523 8.63 5.23 -25.70
CA LEU A 523 8.62 3.77 -25.83
C LEU A 523 7.21 3.16 -25.83
N SER A 524 6.27 3.75 -25.11
CA SER A 524 4.88 3.29 -25.07
C SER A 524 4.24 3.33 -26.47
N GLU A 525 4.42 4.44 -27.17
CA GLU A 525 3.83 4.66 -28.50
C GLU A 525 4.57 3.88 -29.60
N LEU A 526 5.90 3.83 -29.49
CA LEU A 526 6.72 3.02 -30.38
C LEU A 526 6.39 1.52 -30.26
N ASN A 527 6.19 1.02 -29.05
CA ASN A 527 5.77 -0.38 -28.83
C ASN A 527 4.37 -0.65 -29.38
N ALA A 528 3.45 0.32 -29.31
CA ALA A 528 2.12 0.18 -29.92
C ALA A 528 2.20 0.06 -31.46
N LEU A 529 3.03 0.89 -32.09
CA LEU A 529 3.29 0.81 -33.53
C LEU A 529 4.01 -0.50 -33.92
N PHE A 530 5.00 -0.91 -33.14
CA PHE A 530 5.68 -2.19 -33.32
C PHE A 530 4.70 -3.35 -33.28
N THR A 531 3.83 -3.40 -32.25
CA THR A 531 2.83 -4.46 -32.07
C THR A 531 1.88 -4.52 -33.28
N LEU A 532 1.42 -3.37 -33.78
CA LEU A 532 0.58 -3.29 -34.97
C LEU A 532 1.28 -3.93 -36.18
N LEU A 533 2.53 -3.53 -36.45
CA LEU A 533 3.27 -4.01 -37.64
C LEU A 533 3.73 -5.47 -37.51
N ASP A 534 4.00 -5.94 -36.31
CA ASP A 534 4.37 -7.32 -36.02
C ASP A 534 3.18 -8.27 -36.22
N GLN A 535 2.00 -7.88 -35.73
CA GLN A 535 0.76 -8.66 -35.90
C GLN A 535 0.19 -8.61 -37.32
N GLN A 536 0.39 -7.50 -38.03
CA GLN A 536 -0.14 -7.28 -39.38
C GLN A 536 1.01 -7.33 -40.40
N VAL A 537 1.51 -8.54 -40.69
CA VAL A 537 2.70 -8.76 -41.53
C VAL A 537 2.57 -8.23 -42.97
N GLU A 538 1.35 -8.10 -43.48
CA GLU A 538 1.05 -7.57 -44.81
C GLU A 538 1.12 -6.03 -44.90
N LEU A 539 1.04 -5.35 -43.75
CA LEU A 539 1.10 -3.87 -43.75
C LEU A 539 2.53 -3.38 -43.91
N SER A 540 2.69 -2.34 -44.71
CA SER A 540 3.89 -1.53 -44.78
C SER A 540 3.58 -0.13 -44.25
N ALA A 541 4.59 0.60 -43.74
CA ALA A 541 4.42 1.92 -43.16
C ALA A 541 5.39 2.93 -43.77
N ILE A 542 4.89 4.16 -43.99
CA ILE A 542 5.70 5.33 -44.26
C ILE A 542 5.68 6.20 -43.00
N ILE A 543 6.82 6.45 -42.43
CA ILE A 543 7.00 7.29 -41.22
C ILE A 543 7.38 8.68 -41.70
N ILE A 544 6.62 9.70 -41.35
CA ILE A 544 6.78 11.09 -41.85
C ILE A 544 7.03 12.00 -40.66
N GLY A 545 8.18 12.66 -40.65
CA GLY A 545 8.52 13.66 -39.65
C GLY A 545 8.08 15.06 -40.07
N HIS A 546 7.57 15.83 -39.11
CA HIS A 546 7.19 17.26 -39.29
C HIS A 546 7.81 18.13 -38.22
N THR A 547 8.05 19.40 -38.53
CA THR A 547 8.54 20.40 -37.59
C THR A 547 7.59 21.59 -37.50
N ASP A 548 7.80 22.46 -36.55
CA ASP A 548 7.23 23.80 -36.54
C ASP A 548 8.03 24.76 -37.46
N ASN A 549 7.70 26.05 -37.44
CA ASN A 549 8.34 27.07 -38.27
C ASN A 549 9.59 27.71 -37.64
N GLN A 550 10.12 27.15 -36.56
CA GLN A 550 11.35 27.68 -35.97
C GLN A 550 12.58 27.09 -36.68
N GLY A 551 13.50 27.99 -37.11
CA GLY A 551 14.69 27.60 -37.86
C GLY A 551 14.56 27.74 -39.39
N SER A 552 15.61 27.38 -40.14
CA SER A 552 15.60 27.44 -41.60
C SER A 552 14.83 26.27 -42.23
N VAL A 553 14.33 26.45 -43.45
CA VAL A 553 13.65 25.40 -44.20
C VAL A 553 14.54 24.16 -44.38
N ILE A 554 15.82 24.37 -44.72
CA ILE A 554 16.80 23.27 -44.93
C ILE A 554 17.00 22.50 -43.61
N TYR A 555 17.25 23.23 -42.52
CA TYR A 555 17.43 22.61 -41.22
C TYR A 555 16.20 21.78 -40.78
N ASN A 556 15.01 22.32 -40.94
CA ASN A 556 13.77 21.64 -40.58
C ASN A 556 13.52 20.40 -41.48
N GLN A 557 13.92 20.46 -42.76
CA GLN A 557 13.84 19.31 -43.64
C GLN A 557 14.75 18.16 -43.14
N GLU A 558 16.02 18.44 -42.89
CA GLU A 558 17.00 17.47 -42.37
C GLU A 558 16.57 16.91 -41.01
N LEU A 559 16.17 17.77 -40.07
CA LEU A 559 15.74 17.37 -38.73
C LEU A 559 14.50 16.44 -38.78
N SER A 560 13.55 16.72 -39.67
CA SER A 560 12.36 15.85 -39.82
C SER A 560 12.68 14.52 -40.46
N GLU A 561 13.60 14.47 -41.43
CA GLU A 561 14.11 13.20 -42.00
C GLU A 561 14.83 12.37 -40.97
N ASP A 562 15.74 12.95 -40.19
CA ASP A 562 16.51 12.26 -39.15
C ASP A 562 15.58 11.67 -38.06
N ARG A 563 14.54 12.39 -37.69
CA ARG A 563 13.55 11.92 -36.71
C ARG A 563 12.71 10.76 -37.23
N ALA A 564 12.24 10.84 -38.47
CA ALA A 564 11.52 9.74 -39.12
C ALA A 564 12.39 8.48 -39.26
N GLU A 565 13.67 8.67 -39.62
CA GLU A 565 14.63 7.59 -39.76
C GLU A 565 14.94 6.95 -38.39
N ALA A 566 15.03 7.73 -37.31
CA ALA A 566 15.24 7.21 -35.95
C ALA A 566 14.10 6.26 -35.52
N VAL A 567 12.84 6.63 -35.79
CA VAL A 567 11.68 5.77 -35.52
C VAL A 567 11.74 4.49 -36.36
N LYS A 568 12.04 4.60 -37.66
CA LYS A 568 12.20 3.44 -38.54
C LYS A 568 13.31 2.50 -38.04
N ASN A 569 14.46 3.04 -37.69
CA ASN A 569 15.60 2.24 -37.22
C ASN A 569 15.26 1.52 -35.92
N TRP A 570 14.55 2.17 -34.99
CA TRP A 570 14.06 1.52 -33.76
C TRP A 570 13.15 0.33 -34.06
N LEU A 571 12.21 0.46 -35.04
CA LEU A 571 11.34 -0.64 -35.47
C LEU A 571 12.12 -1.80 -36.11
N VAL A 572 13.12 -1.48 -36.91
CA VAL A 572 14.01 -2.49 -37.53
C VAL A 572 14.82 -3.24 -36.46
N GLU A 573 15.39 -2.53 -35.49
CA GLU A 573 16.09 -3.13 -34.35
C GLU A 573 15.20 -4.07 -33.52
N LYS A 574 13.90 -3.78 -33.45
CA LYS A 574 12.90 -4.65 -32.82
C LYS A 574 12.47 -5.84 -33.67
N GLY A 575 12.83 -5.89 -34.95
CA GLY A 575 12.62 -7.07 -35.83
C GLY A 575 11.63 -6.85 -36.98
N ILE A 576 11.12 -5.63 -37.20
CA ILE A 576 10.28 -5.36 -38.40
C ILE A 576 11.17 -5.36 -39.65
N ASP A 577 10.74 -6.06 -40.72
CA ASP A 577 11.45 -6.12 -41.99
C ASP A 577 11.65 -4.68 -42.57
N PRO A 578 12.90 -4.26 -42.83
CA PRO A 578 13.21 -2.94 -43.40
C PRO A 578 12.49 -2.64 -44.71
N ASN A 579 12.18 -3.66 -45.52
CA ASN A 579 11.46 -3.50 -46.79
C ASN A 579 10.00 -3.07 -46.61
N ARG A 580 9.44 -3.25 -45.44
CA ARG A 580 8.08 -2.80 -45.08
C ARG A 580 8.06 -1.35 -44.57
N LEU A 581 9.21 -0.72 -44.37
CA LEU A 581 9.31 0.60 -43.72
C LEU A 581 9.98 1.60 -44.67
N ARG A 582 9.38 2.79 -44.75
CA ARG A 582 9.99 3.97 -45.39
C ARG A 582 9.95 5.14 -44.42
N SER A 583 10.91 6.06 -44.52
CA SER A 583 10.96 7.30 -43.77
C SER A 583 11.01 8.47 -44.73
N ALA A 584 10.40 9.59 -44.34
CA ALA A 584 10.41 10.85 -45.07
C ALA A 584 10.35 12.03 -44.11
N GLY A 585 10.99 13.14 -44.44
CA GLY A 585 10.80 14.41 -43.77
C GLY A 585 9.95 15.35 -44.59
N GLN A 586 9.03 16.08 -43.97
CA GLN A 586 8.23 17.12 -44.58
C GLN A 586 8.60 18.54 -44.02
N GLY A 587 9.55 18.58 -43.08
CA GLY A 587 9.93 19.83 -42.46
C GLY A 587 8.74 20.62 -41.95
N LEU A 588 8.70 21.91 -42.31
CA LEU A 588 7.63 22.84 -41.91
C LEU A 588 6.51 23.01 -42.97
N SER A 589 6.52 22.21 -44.06
CA SER A 589 5.65 22.42 -45.23
C SER A 589 4.18 22.08 -45.01
N GLU A 590 3.86 21.21 -44.04
CA GLU A 590 2.50 20.71 -43.79
C GLU A 590 2.07 20.95 -42.33
N PRO A 591 1.81 22.21 -41.92
CA PRO A 591 1.36 22.52 -40.58
C PRO A 591 -0.12 22.07 -40.39
N VAL A 592 -0.41 21.44 -39.26
CA VAL A 592 -1.77 21.05 -38.83
C VAL A 592 -2.41 22.06 -37.88
N ALA A 593 -1.62 23.00 -37.35
CA ALA A 593 -2.07 24.05 -36.46
C ALA A 593 -1.30 25.38 -36.74
N THR A 594 -1.79 26.48 -36.17
CA THR A 594 -1.06 27.77 -36.28
C THR A 594 0.31 27.70 -35.58
N ASN A 595 1.33 28.26 -36.24
CA ASN A 595 2.65 28.38 -35.64
C ASN A 595 2.79 29.62 -34.72
N ASP A 596 1.74 30.44 -34.57
CA ASP A 596 1.77 31.66 -33.75
C ASP A 596 1.77 31.40 -32.26
N THR A 597 1.25 30.24 -31.84
CA THR A 597 1.16 29.83 -30.44
C THR A 597 2.09 28.64 -30.12
N ASP A 598 2.56 28.55 -28.88
CA ASP A 598 3.38 27.41 -28.44
C ASP A 598 2.63 26.10 -28.57
N LYS A 599 1.31 26.12 -28.29
CA LYS A 599 0.43 24.94 -28.44
C LYS A 599 0.34 24.48 -29.89
N GLY A 600 0.15 25.41 -30.81
CA GLY A 600 0.08 25.08 -32.25
C GLY A 600 1.43 24.60 -32.80
N ARG A 601 2.54 25.23 -32.40
CA ARG A 601 3.88 24.72 -32.74
C ARG A 601 4.11 23.31 -32.20
N ALA A 602 3.68 23.02 -30.98
CA ALA A 602 3.79 21.67 -30.42
C ALA A 602 3.01 20.63 -31.23
N GLN A 603 1.83 20.99 -31.78
CA GLN A 603 1.05 20.12 -32.66
C GLN A 603 1.72 19.90 -34.03
N ASN A 604 2.44 20.88 -34.52
CA ASN A 604 3.17 20.78 -35.80
C ASN A 604 4.42 19.90 -35.68
N ARG A 605 5.08 19.85 -34.52
CA ARG A 605 6.17 18.90 -34.22
C ARG A 605 5.60 17.50 -33.97
N ARG A 606 5.34 16.76 -35.02
CA ARG A 606 4.69 15.43 -34.97
C ARG A 606 5.41 14.42 -35.84
N THR A 607 5.12 13.15 -35.56
CA THR A 607 5.47 12.03 -36.46
C THR A 607 4.17 11.40 -36.95
N GLU A 608 3.97 11.34 -38.25
CA GLU A 608 2.83 10.71 -38.91
C GLU A 608 3.23 9.34 -39.47
N VAL A 609 2.32 8.37 -39.39
CA VAL A 609 2.47 7.05 -39.98
C VAL A 609 1.36 6.82 -40.99
N VAL A 610 1.73 6.48 -42.22
CA VAL A 610 0.79 6.11 -43.29
C VAL A 610 0.92 4.63 -43.56
N LEU A 611 -0.16 3.87 -43.43
CA LEU A 611 -0.21 2.42 -43.68
C LEU A 611 -0.59 2.12 -45.13
N ASN A 612 0.11 1.14 -45.76
CA ASN A 612 -0.13 0.71 -47.13
C ASN A 612 -0.36 -0.80 -47.26
#